data_116d39a71d4687b7dfa8a13072ab15ac
#
_entry.id   116d39a71d4687b7dfa8a13072ab15ac
#
_cell.length_a   1.000
_cell.length_b   1.000
_cell.length_c   1.000
_cell.angle_alpha   90.00
_cell.angle_beta   90.00
_cell.angle_gamma   90.00
#
_symmetry.space_group_name_H-M   'P 1'
#
loop_
_entity.id
_entity.type
_entity.pdbx_description
1 polymer ?
#
loop_
_entity_poly.entity_id
_entity_poly.type
_entity_poly.pdbx_seq_one_letter_code
_entity_poly.pdbx_strand_id
1 'polypeptide(L)'
;MESFKYCFDNDGKKWIIGNTLYSGNSILYKVRKNFTSSFYNYVMKIDHKSHKPLLSEIRFYISVLDPLTINNWTRERGIKYLAIPDLYGIGETDDYMFFIIKNLGRVFAPKDSESVFEACVTMINTLEFIHSQGFTHGKIEPMNILIRNKRISLIDYSRTNKLYKSGTHIDYNEDMITSGNINYMCVDNHLGATVSRRGDLEMLXXXXXEWFXXXXXXXXXXXXXXXKQKXXXXXXXXXXXXXX
;
A
#
# COMPACT_ATOMS: atom_id res chain seq x y z
N MET A 1 -16.17 20.99 -11.51
CA MET A 1 -16.69 19.87 -10.70
C MET A 1 -17.45 20.41 -9.50
N GLU A 2 -18.74 20.13 -9.42
CA GLU A 2 -19.52 20.50 -8.23
C GLU A 2 -18.93 19.79 -7.01
N SER A 3 -18.71 20.54 -5.95
CA SER A 3 -18.20 19.98 -4.70
C SER A 3 -19.30 19.18 -4.02
N PHE A 4 -19.29 17.87 -4.18
CA PHE A 4 -20.21 17.01 -3.44
C PHE A 4 -19.89 17.13 -1.95
N LYS A 5 -20.83 17.60 -1.16
CA LYS A 5 -20.67 17.70 0.29
C LYS A 5 -20.84 16.34 0.98
N TYR A 6 -21.54 15.41 0.34
CA TYR A 6 -21.75 14.05 0.88
C TYR A 6 -22.17 13.08 -0.25
N CYS A 7 -22.06 11.80 0.05
CA CYS A 7 -22.59 10.72 -0.80
C CYS A 7 -23.14 9.60 0.08
N PHE A 8 -23.82 8.65 -0.55
CA PHE A 8 -24.29 7.42 0.11
C PHE A 8 -23.62 6.22 -0.54
N ASP A 9 -23.25 5.24 0.27
CA ASP A 9 -22.78 3.96 -0.25
C ASP A 9 -23.98 3.04 -0.56
N ASN A 10 -23.70 1.85 -1.10
CA ASN A 10 -24.73 0.91 -1.54
C ASN A 10 -25.57 0.37 -0.36
N ASP A 11 -25.07 0.48 0.88
CA ASP A 11 -25.81 0.12 2.09
C ASP A 11 -26.65 1.30 2.63
N GLY A 12 -26.66 2.44 1.94
CA GLY A 12 -27.38 3.65 2.36
C GLY A 12 -26.68 4.45 3.44
N LYS A 13 -25.42 4.13 3.76
CA LYS A 13 -24.65 4.85 4.77
C LYS A 13 -24.16 6.18 4.21
N LYS A 14 -24.39 7.26 4.95
CA LYS A 14 -24.00 8.63 4.53
C LYS A 14 -22.54 8.92 4.88
N TRP A 15 -21.80 9.43 3.90
CA TRP A 15 -20.40 9.83 4.04
C TRP A 15 -20.23 11.31 3.70
N ILE A 16 -19.59 12.06 4.58
CA ILE A 16 -19.29 13.49 4.40
C ILE A 16 -17.94 13.60 3.73
N ILE A 17 -17.89 14.30 2.61
CA ILE A 17 -16.67 14.47 1.79
C ILE A 17 -15.92 15.70 2.30
N GLY A 18 -14.64 15.53 2.56
CA GLY A 18 -13.73 16.59 2.98
C GLY A 18 -12.73 16.94 1.87
N ASN A 19 -11.54 17.33 2.29
CA ASN A 19 -10.51 17.80 1.37
C ASN A 19 -10.00 16.67 0.45
N THR A 20 -9.63 17.05 -0.76
CA THR A 20 -8.93 16.17 -1.70
C THR A 20 -7.54 15.86 -1.15
N LEU A 21 -7.17 14.59 -1.17
CA LEU A 21 -5.82 14.12 -0.83
C LEU A 21 -4.94 13.99 -2.06
N TYR A 22 -5.53 13.61 -3.18
CA TYR A 22 -4.83 13.35 -4.43
C TYR A 22 -5.80 13.51 -5.59
N SER A 23 -5.31 14.04 -6.70
CA SER A 23 -6.07 14.17 -7.95
C SER A 23 -5.15 13.78 -9.11
N GLY A 24 -5.40 12.62 -9.66
CA GLY A 24 -4.71 12.05 -10.81
C GLY A 24 -5.71 11.27 -11.63
N ASN A 25 -5.38 10.05 -12.03
CA ASN A 25 -6.31 9.19 -12.76
C ASN A 25 -7.56 8.89 -11.94
N SER A 26 -7.38 8.62 -10.64
CA SER A 26 -8.51 8.57 -9.68
C SER A 26 -8.38 9.75 -8.72
N ILE A 27 -9.48 10.09 -8.03
CA ILE A 27 -9.46 11.14 -7.02
C ILE A 27 -9.60 10.50 -5.64
N LEU A 28 -8.78 10.95 -4.69
CA LEU A 28 -8.84 10.51 -3.29
C LEU A 28 -9.34 11.66 -2.43
N TYR A 29 -10.38 11.40 -1.64
CA TYR A 29 -10.94 12.35 -0.68
C TYR A 29 -10.82 11.83 0.74
N LYS A 30 -10.56 12.73 1.69
CA LYS A 30 -10.83 12.44 3.10
C LYS A 30 -12.34 12.37 3.28
N VAL A 31 -12.82 11.32 3.98
CA VAL A 31 -14.26 11.23 4.27
C VAL A 31 -14.48 10.85 5.75
N ARG A 32 -15.67 11.14 6.26
CA ARG A 32 -16.07 10.77 7.62
C ARG A 32 -17.51 10.30 7.62
N LYS A 33 -17.84 9.48 8.61
CA LYS A 33 -19.21 9.02 8.83
C LYS A 33 -20.02 10.17 9.42
N ASN A 34 -21.16 10.40 8.90
CA ASN A 34 -22.19 11.40 9.25
C ASN A 34 -21.65 12.71 9.90
N PHE A 35 -22.54 13.57 10.34
CA PHE A 35 -22.19 14.92 10.81
C PHE A 35 -21.67 14.99 12.26
N THR A 36 -21.81 13.89 13.02
CA THR A 36 -21.44 13.86 14.44
C THR A 36 -19.94 13.69 14.70
N SER A 37 -19.19 13.16 13.72
CA SER A 37 -17.74 12.98 13.84
C SER A 37 -16.99 14.20 13.30
N SER A 38 -16.09 14.75 14.10
CA SER A 38 -15.21 15.86 13.68
C SER A 38 -14.03 15.37 12.84
N PHE A 39 -13.71 14.09 12.90
CA PHE A 39 -12.47 13.54 12.32
C PHE A 39 -12.73 12.80 11.01
N TYR A 40 -11.92 13.10 10.00
CA TYR A 40 -11.90 12.43 8.71
C TYR A 40 -10.99 11.19 8.80
N ASN A 41 -11.56 10.10 9.29
CA ASN A 41 -10.83 8.86 9.57
C ASN A 41 -10.81 7.87 8.42
N TYR A 42 -11.41 8.24 7.27
CA TYR A 42 -11.53 7.35 6.11
C TYR A 42 -11.05 8.06 4.85
N VAL A 43 -10.75 7.29 3.83
CA VAL A 43 -10.38 7.76 2.49
C VAL A 43 -11.32 7.11 1.49
N MET A 44 -11.88 7.92 0.61
CA MET A 44 -12.67 7.48 -0.53
C MET A 44 -11.82 7.57 -1.79
N LYS A 45 -11.76 6.51 -2.57
CA LYS A 45 -11.18 6.53 -3.91
C LYS A 45 -12.35 6.47 -4.89
N ILE A 46 -12.42 7.45 -5.79
CA ILE A 46 -13.53 7.61 -6.75
C ILE A 46 -12.96 7.77 -8.16
N ASP A 47 -13.66 7.20 -9.14
CA ASP A 47 -13.28 7.31 -10.54
C ASP A 47 -14.50 7.02 -11.41
N HIS A 48 -14.39 7.33 -12.70
CA HIS A 48 -15.40 7.05 -13.69
C HIS A 48 -15.63 5.53 -13.81
N LYS A 49 -16.87 5.12 -14.00
CA LYS A 49 -17.26 3.68 -14.09
C LYS A 49 -16.55 2.92 -15.20
N SER A 50 -16.12 3.60 -16.27
CA SER A 50 -15.36 2.97 -17.35
C SER A 50 -13.91 2.69 -17.00
N HIS A 51 -13.40 3.20 -15.87
CA HIS A 51 -11.99 3.06 -15.49
C HIS A 51 -11.71 1.68 -14.89
N LYS A 52 -11.20 0.78 -15.72
CA LYS A 52 -10.95 -0.63 -15.37
C LYS A 52 -10.11 -0.83 -14.11
N PRO A 53 -9.05 -0.03 -13.84
CA PRO A 53 -8.26 -0.20 -12.61
C PRO A 53 -9.06 -0.08 -11.32
N LEU A 54 -9.99 0.87 -11.21
CA LEU A 54 -10.84 0.99 -10.02
C LEU A 54 -11.80 -0.21 -9.89
N LEU A 55 -12.35 -0.66 -11.02
CA LEU A 55 -13.20 -1.86 -11.06
C LEU A 55 -12.46 -3.10 -10.54
N SER A 56 -11.20 -3.28 -10.99
CA SER A 56 -10.36 -4.41 -10.54
C SER A 56 -10.15 -4.36 -9.02
N GLU A 57 -9.86 -3.17 -8.50
CA GLU A 57 -9.65 -2.95 -7.07
C GLU A 57 -10.91 -3.26 -6.24
N ILE A 58 -12.07 -2.77 -6.69
CA ILE A 58 -13.36 -3.04 -6.03
C ILE A 58 -13.67 -4.55 -6.06
N ARG A 59 -13.48 -5.20 -7.21
CA ARG A 59 -13.70 -6.64 -7.36
C ARG A 59 -12.80 -7.46 -6.42
N PHE A 60 -11.54 -7.06 -6.30
CA PHE A 60 -10.61 -7.68 -5.36
C PHE A 60 -11.15 -7.59 -3.94
N TYR A 61 -11.50 -6.37 -3.48
CA TYR A 61 -12.01 -6.17 -2.13
C TYR A 61 -13.26 -7.03 -1.86
N ILE A 62 -14.20 -7.05 -2.78
CA ILE A 62 -15.43 -7.86 -2.64
C ILE A 62 -15.11 -9.36 -2.57
N SER A 63 -14.13 -9.82 -3.38
CA SER A 63 -13.79 -11.25 -3.48
C SER A 63 -12.97 -11.77 -2.30
N VAL A 64 -12.17 -10.92 -1.68
CA VAL A 64 -11.10 -11.35 -0.75
C VAL A 64 -11.39 -10.96 0.71
N LEU A 65 -12.15 -9.86 0.92
CA LEU A 65 -12.35 -9.30 2.26
C LEU A 65 -13.53 -9.92 3.01
N ASP A 66 -13.55 -11.24 3.14
CA ASP A 66 -14.46 -11.91 4.07
C ASP A 66 -13.80 -11.96 5.46
N PRO A 67 -14.38 -11.27 6.47
CA PRO A 67 -13.78 -11.24 7.81
C PRO A 67 -13.61 -12.62 8.45
N LEU A 68 -14.51 -13.57 8.18
CA LEU A 68 -14.41 -14.91 8.74
C LEU A 68 -13.20 -15.65 8.15
N THR A 69 -13.03 -15.57 6.85
CA THR A 69 -11.89 -16.18 6.14
C THR A 69 -10.57 -15.59 6.64
N ILE A 70 -10.49 -14.25 6.76
CA ILE A 70 -9.28 -13.56 7.25
C ILE A 70 -8.98 -13.98 8.70
N ASN A 71 -10.00 -13.96 9.57
CA ASN A 71 -9.83 -14.32 10.99
C ASN A 71 -9.40 -15.77 11.16
N ASN A 72 -9.98 -16.71 10.41
CA ASN A 72 -9.59 -18.11 10.45
C ASN A 72 -8.15 -18.29 9.97
N TRP A 73 -7.78 -17.67 8.83
CA TRP A 73 -6.43 -17.72 8.29
C TRP A 73 -5.38 -17.22 9.29
N THR A 74 -5.63 -16.05 9.89
CA THR A 74 -4.68 -15.45 10.83
C THR A 74 -4.57 -16.29 12.11
N ARG A 75 -5.70 -16.80 12.63
CA ARG A 75 -5.71 -17.65 13.84
C ARG A 75 -4.94 -18.96 13.61
N GLU A 76 -5.18 -19.64 12.49
CA GLU A 76 -4.54 -20.91 12.17
C GLU A 76 -3.02 -20.80 12.05
N ARG A 77 -2.53 -19.64 11.62
CA ARG A 77 -1.10 -19.38 11.42
C ARG A 77 -0.43 -18.61 12.56
N GLY A 78 -1.19 -18.23 13.58
CA GLY A 78 -0.66 -17.46 14.72
C GLY A 78 -0.17 -16.08 14.33
N ILE A 79 -0.73 -15.48 13.28
CA ILE A 79 -0.31 -14.14 12.80
C ILE A 79 -1.29 -13.08 13.31
N LYS A 80 -0.74 -11.90 13.62
CA LYS A 80 -1.53 -10.83 14.26
C LYS A 80 -2.54 -10.17 13.32
N TYR A 81 -2.18 -10.00 12.05
CA TYR A 81 -3.02 -9.32 11.06
C TYR A 81 -2.43 -9.49 9.65
N LEU A 82 -3.23 -9.27 8.66
CA LEU A 82 -2.79 -9.14 7.26
C LEU A 82 -2.74 -7.65 6.90
N ALA A 83 -1.79 -7.27 6.04
CA ALA A 83 -1.63 -5.89 5.58
C ALA A 83 -2.65 -5.55 4.47
N ILE A 84 -3.91 -5.89 4.68
CA ILE A 84 -5.00 -5.58 3.75
C ILE A 84 -5.91 -4.55 4.42
N PRO A 85 -6.26 -3.45 3.73
CA PRO A 85 -7.15 -2.44 4.32
C PRO A 85 -8.57 -2.98 4.56
N ASP A 86 -9.17 -2.54 5.65
CA ASP A 86 -10.59 -2.79 5.91
C ASP A 86 -11.44 -1.94 4.94
N LEU A 87 -12.40 -2.56 4.30
CA LEU A 87 -13.39 -1.92 3.43
C LEU A 87 -14.59 -1.47 4.27
N TYR A 88 -15.00 -0.22 4.10
CA TYR A 88 -16.10 0.38 4.90
C TYR A 88 -17.33 0.74 4.06
N GLY A 89 -17.18 0.85 2.76
CA GLY A 89 -18.30 1.13 1.88
C GLY A 89 -17.88 1.08 0.42
N ILE A 90 -18.84 0.75 -0.42
CA ILE A 90 -18.74 0.84 -1.88
C ILE A 90 -19.99 1.57 -2.32
N GLY A 91 -19.87 2.44 -3.31
CA GLY A 91 -21.03 3.12 -3.86
C GLY A 91 -20.80 3.57 -5.28
N GLU A 92 -21.89 4.05 -5.88
CA GLU A 92 -21.84 4.55 -7.24
C GLU A 92 -22.83 5.69 -7.43
N THR A 93 -22.58 6.49 -8.44
CA THR A 93 -23.50 7.50 -9.00
C THR A 93 -23.77 7.11 -10.45
N ASP A 94 -24.42 7.96 -11.23
CA ASP A 94 -24.68 7.67 -12.65
C ASP A 94 -23.36 7.40 -13.40
N ASP A 95 -22.33 8.22 -13.19
CA ASP A 95 -21.07 8.18 -13.94
C ASP A 95 -19.88 7.61 -13.16
N TYR A 96 -19.93 7.65 -11.85
CA TYR A 96 -18.78 7.36 -10.99
C TYR A 96 -19.05 6.18 -10.06
N MET A 97 -17.98 5.53 -9.66
CA MET A 97 -18.00 4.54 -8.60
C MET A 97 -16.87 4.83 -7.61
N PHE A 98 -17.03 4.37 -6.37
CA PHE A 98 -16.06 4.62 -5.32
C PHE A 98 -16.05 3.49 -4.31
N PHE A 99 -14.95 3.42 -3.59
CA PHE A 99 -14.88 2.63 -2.36
C PHE A 99 -14.28 3.46 -1.24
N ILE A 100 -14.52 3.03 -0.01
CA ILE A 100 -14.08 3.73 1.19
C ILE A 100 -13.33 2.76 2.10
N ILE A 101 -12.10 3.13 2.44
CA ILE A 101 -11.24 2.38 3.36
C ILE A 101 -10.87 3.29 4.54
N LYS A 102 -10.31 2.70 5.59
CA LYS A 102 -9.78 3.47 6.72
C LYS A 102 -8.60 4.33 6.24
N ASN A 103 -8.42 5.49 6.84
CA ASN A 103 -7.21 6.30 6.61
C ASN A 103 -6.02 5.52 7.18
N LEU A 104 -5.09 5.16 6.32
CA LEU A 104 -3.96 4.26 6.64
C LEU A 104 -2.67 5.02 6.98
N GLY A 105 -2.77 6.35 7.09
CA GLY A 105 -1.65 7.19 7.52
C GLY A 105 -0.74 7.62 6.38
N ARG A 106 0.53 7.34 6.51
CA ARG A 106 1.57 7.80 5.56
C ARG A 106 2.33 6.61 4.96
N VAL A 107 3.07 6.88 3.91
CA VAL A 107 3.97 5.90 3.29
C VAL A 107 4.89 5.33 4.37
N PHE A 108 5.06 4.04 4.36
CA PHE A 108 5.95 3.33 5.30
C PHE A 108 7.41 3.66 4.95
N ALA A 109 8.13 4.14 5.94
CA ALA A 109 9.57 4.38 5.85
C ALA A 109 10.20 3.71 7.05
N PRO A 110 10.83 2.55 6.88
CA PRO A 110 11.45 1.84 8.01
C PRO A 110 12.62 2.63 8.56
N LYS A 111 12.84 2.53 9.86
CA LYS A 111 13.90 3.27 10.57
C LYS A 111 15.10 2.39 10.90
N ASP A 112 14.91 1.09 10.89
CA ASP A 112 15.91 0.10 11.29
C ASP A 112 15.60 -1.25 10.64
N SER A 113 16.55 -2.15 10.74
CA SER A 113 16.43 -3.50 10.16
C SER A 113 15.28 -4.29 10.75
N GLU A 114 14.98 -4.10 12.05
CA GLU A 114 13.87 -4.78 12.71
C GLU A 114 12.54 -4.41 12.05
N SER A 115 12.31 -3.11 11.81
CA SER A 115 11.08 -2.65 11.15
C SER A 115 10.97 -3.15 9.70
N VAL A 116 12.09 -3.32 8.99
CA VAL A 116 12.10 -3.93 7.65
C VAL A 116 11.68 -5.40 7.75
N PHE A 117 12.28 -6.16 8.67
CA PHE A 117 11.95 -7.59 8.85
C PHE A 117 10.49 -7.78 9.23
N GLU A 118 9.97 -6.98 10.16
CA GLU A 118 8.55 -7.04 10.55
C GLU A 118 7.63 -6.77 9.36
N ALA A 119 7.98 -5.77 8.56
CA ALA A 119 7.22 -5.42 7.37
C ALA A 119 7.28 -6.57 6.34
N CYS A 120 8.47 -7.15 6.10
CA CYS A 120 8.63 -8.27 5.17
C CYS A 120 7.80 -9.48 5.60
N VAL A 121 7.86 -9.86 6.88
CA VAL A 121 7.06 -10.99 7.41
C VAL A 121 5.57 -10.73 7.20
N THR A 122 5.12 -9.50 7.52
CA THR A 122 3.71 -9.12 7.36
C THR A 122 3.30 -9.17 5.88
N MET A 123 4.16 -8.68 4.98
CA MET A 123 3.91 -8.67 3.53
C MET A 123 3.87 -10.08 2.96
N ILE A 124 4.81 -10.96 3.37
CA ILE A 124 4.85 -12.37 2.91
C ILE A 124 3.54 -13.08 3.33
N ASN A 125 3.15 -12.94 4.59
CA ASN A 125 1.89 -13.52 5.09
C ASN A 125 0.68 -12.99 4.31
N THR A 126 0.70 -11.69 3.99
CA THR A 126 -0.38 -11.05 3.22
C THR A 126 -0.44 -11.58 1.79
N LEU A 127 0.72 -11.71 1.13
CA LEU A 127 0.80 -12.25 -0.23
C LEU A 127 0.39 -13.72 -0.26
N GLU A 128 0.83 -14.51 0.72
CA GLU A 128 0.40 -15.92 0.83
C GLU A 128 -1.13 -16.01 0.88
N PHE A 129 -1.76 -15.16 1.71
CA PHE A 129 -3.22 -15.10 1.80
C PHE A 129 -3.84 -14.72 0.44
N ILE A 130 -3.40 -13.61 -0.17
CA ILE A 130 -3.91 -13.12 -1.46
C ILE A 130 -3.80 -14.21 -2.53
N HIS A 131 -2.62 -14.87 -2.60
CA HIS A 131 -2.34 -15.94 -3.55
C HIS A 131 -3.23 -17.16 -3.30
N SER A 132 -3.52 -17.48 -2.04
CA SER A 132 -4.43 -18.58 -1.68
C SER A 132 -5.88 -18.29 -2.11
N GLN A 133 -6.25 -17.00 -2.15
CA GLN A 133 -7.57 -16.58 -2.66
C GLN A 133 -7.60 -16.51 -4.20
N GLY A 134 -6.51 -16.89 -4.87
CA GLY A 134 -6.44 -16.99 -6.33
C GLY A 134 -6.13 -15.66 -7.02
N PHE A 135 -5.48 -14.72 -6.35
CA PHE A 135 -5.12 -13.42 -6.93
C PHE A 135 -3.63 -13.15 -6.79
N THR A 136 -3.09 -12.29 -7.68
CA THR A 136 -1.81 -11.61 -7.47
C THR A 136 -2.09 -10.13 -7.21
N HIS A 137 -1.16 -9.44 -6.57
CA HIS A 137 -1.26 -7.98 -6.34
C HIS A 137 -0.86 -7.19 -7.60
N GLY A 138 0.30 -7.48 -8.16
CA GLY A 138 0.80 -6.91 -9.41
C GLY A 138 1.34 -5.49 -9.33
N LYS A 139 1.39 -4.88 -8.13
CA LYS A 139 1.87 -3.50 -7.97
C LYS A 139 2.47 -3.26 -6.59
N ILE A 140 3.49 -4.03 -6.24
CA ILE A 140 4.17 -3.90 -4.93
C ILE A 140 5.32 -2.91 -5.09
N GLU A 141 5.18 -1.76 -4.45
CA GLU A 141 6.17 -0.67 -4.48
C GLU A 141 6.06 0.14 -3.18
N PRO A 142 7.10 0.86 -2.76
CA PRO A 142 7.08 1.56 -1.46
C PRO A 142 5.90 2.51 -1.26
N MET A 143 5.46 3.21 -2.32
CA MET A 143 4.35 4.16 -2.24
C MET A 143 3.02 3.49 -1.91
N ASN A 144 2.91 2.18 -2.13
CA ASN A 144 1.71 1.40 -1.88
C ASN A 144 1.71 0.68 -0.53
N ILE A 145 2.72 0.95 0.31
CA ILE A 145 2.78 0.40 1.67
C ILE A 145 2.66 1.58 2.65
N LEU A 146 1.52 1.65 3.32
CA LEU A 146 1.23 2.74 4.26
C LEU A 146 1.36 2.24 5.69
N ILE A 147 1.60 3.17 6.62
CA ILE A 147 1.69 2.84 8.06
C ILE A 147 0.83 3.79 8.88
N ARG A 148 0.07 3.19 9.80
CA ARG A 148 -0.65 3.92 10.85
C ARG A 148 -0.69 3.07 12.12
N ASN A 149 -0.35 3.68 13.26
CA ASN A 149 -0.40 3.00 14.58
C ASN A 149 0.40 1.68 14.58
N LYS A 150 1.61 1.70 14.01
CA LYS A 150 2.53 0.56 13.90
C LYS A 150 2.00 -0.62 13.04
N ARG A 151 0.90 -0.44 12.33
CA ARG A 151 0.38 -1.45 11.39
C ARG A 151 0.60 -0.97 9.97
N ILE A 152 1.23 -1.79 9.15
CA ILE A 152 1.37 -1.51 7.71
C ILE A 152 0.13 -2.01 6.97
N SER A 153 -0.11 -1.41 5.81
CA SER A 153 -1.19 -1.81 4.90
C SER A 153 -0.69 -1.69 3.46
N LEU A 154 -0.93 -2.71 2.67
CA LEU A 154 -0.68 -2.74 1.23
C LEU A 154 -1.94 -2.21 0.54
N ILE A 155 -1.78 -1.27 -0.38
CA ILE A 155 -2.88 -0.60 -1.09
C ILE A 155 -2.67 -0.66 -2.60
N ASP A 156 -3.65 -0.20 -3.33
CA ASP A 156 -3.67 -0.08 -4.79
C ASP A 156 -3.72 -1.44 -5.49
N TYR A 157 -4.84 -2.13 -5.29
CA TYR A 157 -5.16 -3.42 -5.93
C TYR A 157 -5.65 -3.25 -7.38
N SER A 158 -5.31 -2.14 -8.03
CA SER A 158 -5.75 -1.82 -9.40
C SER A 158 -5.18 -2.77 -10.46
N ARG A 159 -4.12 -3.50 -10.12
CA ARG A 159 -3.44 -4.44 -11.02
C ARG A 159 -3.58 -5.90 -10.60
N THR A 160 -4.51 -6.17 -9.69
CA THR A 160 -4.77 -7.56 -9.30
C THR A 160 -5.20 -8.39 -10.51
N ASN A 161 -4.65 -9.57 -10.61
CA ASN A 161 -5.01 -10.54 -11.62
C ASN A 161 -5.47 -11.82 -10.94
N LYS A 162 -6.49 -12.47 -11.51
CA LYS A 162 -6.90 -13.80 -11.08
C LYS A 162 -5.87 -14.81 -11.58
N LEU A 163 -5.56 -15.79 -10.75
CA LEU A 163 -4.67 -16.90 -11.10
C LEU A 163 -5.42 -18.01 -11.81
N TYR A 164 -6.75 -18.04 -11.67
CA TYR A 164 -7.58 -19.13 -12.21
C TYR A 164 -8.78 -18.55 -12.96
N LYS A 165 -9.12 -19.22 -14.06
CA LYS A 165 -10.33 -18.98 -14.83
C LYS A 165 -11.07 -20.31 -15.01
N SER A 166 -12.32 -20.37 -14.53
CA SER A 166 -13.13 -21.59 -14.58
C SER A 166 -12.42 -22.83 -14.00
N GLY A 167 -11.67 -22.63 -12.91
CA GLY A 167 -10.96 -23.70 -12.21
C GLY A 167 -9.59 -24.06 -12.80
N THR A 168 -9.24 -23.52 -13.96
CA THR A 168 -7.95 -23.79 -14.63
C THR A 168 -7.01 -22.60 -14.39
N HIS A 169 -5.73 -22.89 -14.13
CA HIS A 169 -4.71 -21.86 -13.99
C HIS A 169 -4.60 -21.05 -15.30
N ILE A 170 -4.55 -19.74 -15.19
CA ILE A 170 -4.40 -18.85 -16.34
C ILE A 170 -2.99 -19.03 -16.90
N ASP A 171 -2.89 -19.26 -18.21
CA ASP A 171 -1.61 -19.42 -18.89
C ASP A 171 -0.83 -18.09 -18.94
N TYR A 172 0.47 -18.22 -19.05
CA TYR A 172 1.37 -17.11 -19.28
C TYR A 172 0.98 -16.41 -20.58
N ASN A 173 0.89 -15.08 -20.54
CA ASN A 173 0.50 -14.26 -21.69
C ASN A 173 1.39 -13.02 -21.74
N GLU A 174 2.09 -12.83 -22.84
CA GLU A 174 3.01 -11.71 -23.08
C GLU A 174 2.34 -10.49 -23.73
N ASP A 175 1.05 -10.60 -24.07
CA ASP A 175 0.33 -9.52 -24.80
C ASP A 175 -0.29 -8.47 -23.84
N MET A 176 0.21 -8.39 -22.63
CA MET A 176 -0.32 -7.46 -21.62
C MET A 176 0.46 -6.15 -21.65
N ILE A 177 -0.25 -5.06 -21.82
CA ILE A 177 0.35 -3.72 -21.71
C ILE A 177 0.72 -3.51 -20.24
N THR A 178 2.00 -3.37 -19.96
CA THR A 178 2.50 -3.09 -18.63
C THR A 178 2.77 -1.61 -18.47
N SER A 179 2.39 -1.09 -17.33
CA SER A 179 2.69 0.29 -16.92
C SER A 179 2.98 0.25 -15.42
N GLY A 180 3.76 1.17 -14.95
CA GLY A 180 4.13 1.21 -13.53
C GLY A 180 5.54 1.75 -13.35
N ASN A 181 6.01 1.71 -12.13
CA ASN A 181 7.36 2.16 -11.81
C ASN A 181 8.35 1.06 -12.18
N ILE A 182 9.15 1.32 -13.22
CA ILE A 182 10.10 0.36 -13.81
C ILE A 182 11.06 -0.22 -12.76
N ASN A 183 11.36 0.54 -11.71
CA ASN A 183 12.31 0.12 -10.67
C ASN A 183 11.78 -1.05 -9.81
N TYR A 184 10.46 -1.26 -9.80
CA TYR A 184 9.83 -2.30 -8.97
C TYR A 184 9.11 -3.36 -9.80
N MET A 185 9.19 -3.27 -11.14
CA MET A 185 8.55 -4.25 -12.02
C MET A 185 9.29 -5.58 -11.96
N CYS A 186 8.54 -6.67 -11.86
CA CYS A 186 9.08 -8.03 -11.95
C CYS A 186 9.41 -8.39 -13.40
N VAL A 187 10.11 -9.50 -13.60
CA VAL A 187 10.47 -10.00 -14.94
C VAL A 187 9.22 -10.17 -15.82
N ASP A 188 8.14 -10.72 -15.26
CA ASP A 188 6.88 -10.88 -16.02
C ASP A 188 6.41 -9.55 -16.61
N ASN A 189 6.44 -8.47 -15.81
CA ASN A 189 6.06 -7.12 -16.29
C ASN A 189 6.99 -6.61 -17.40
N HIS A 190 8.30 -6.80 -17.25
CA HIS A 190 9.28 -6.36 -18.26
C HIS A 190 9.07 -7.10 -19.59
N LEU A 191 8.61 -8.35 -19.53
CA LEU A 191 8.29 -9.14 -20.71
C LEU A 191 6.87 -8.86 -21.25
N GLY A 192 6.11 -7.97 -20.61
CA GLY A 192 4.75 -7.65 -21.03
C GLY A 192 3.73 -8.71 -20.63
N ALA A 193 4.03 -9.50 -19.60
CA ALA A 193 3.17 -10.60 -19.17
C ALA A 193 2.39 -10.26 -17.90
N THR A 194 1.35 -11.04 -17.64
CA THR A 194 0.60 -10.96 -16.38
C THR A 194 1.49 -11.37 -15.20
N VAL A 195 1.37 -10.62 -14.11
CA VAL A 195 2.17 -10.88 -12.90
C VAL A 195 1.76 -12.21 -12.27
N SER A 196 2.76 -13.03 -12.01
CA SER A 196 2.63 -14.31 -11.32
C SER A 196 2.82 -14.12 -9.80
N ARG A 197 2.57 -15.21 -9.03
CA ARG A 197 2.91 -15.23 -7.59
C ARG A 197 4.41 -14.96 -7.38
N ARG A 198 5.24 -15.52 -8.25
CA ARG A 198 6.70 -15.26 -8.25
C ARG A 198 6.95 -13.76 -8.48
N GLY A 199 6.25 -13.16 -9.42
CA GLY A 199 6.40 -11.72 -9.74
C GLY A 199 6.09 -10.82 -8.54
N ASP A 200 5.05 -11.13 -7.77
CA ASP A 200 4.76 -10.39 -6.51
C ASP A 200 5.93 -10.49 -5.52
N LEU A 201 6.53 -11.69 -5.41
CA LEU A 201 7.68 -11.90 -4.51
C LEU A 201 8.93 -11.17 -5.04
N GLU A 202 9.13 -11.12 -6.34
CA GLU A 202 10.22 -10.35 -6.97
C GLU A 202 10.07 -8.86 -6.65
N MET A 203 8.89 -8.32 -6.79
CA MET A 203 8.61 -6.91 -6.44
C MET A 203 8.88 -6.63 -4.96
N LEU A 204 8.46 -7.56 -4.12
CA LEU A 204 8.76 -7.45 -2.68
C LEU A 204 10.26 -7.50 -2.40
N UNK A 205 10.92 -8.18 -3.03
CA UNK A 205 12.30 -8.31 -2.90
C UNK A 205 13.00 -7.08 -3.37
N UNK A 206 12.56 -6.37 -4.44
CA UNK A 206 13.07 -5.17 -4.88
C UNK A 206 12.83 -4.10 -3.89
N UNK A 207 11.76 -4.09 -3.10
CA UNK A 207 11.45 -3.21 -2.04
C UNK A 207 12.34 -3.47 -0.82
N UNK A 208 12.60 -4.58 -0.43
CA UNK A 208 13.41 -4.91 0.63
C UNK A 208 14.81 -4.46 0.42
N UNK A 209 15.24 -4.50 -0.73
CA UNK A 209 16.53 -4.07 -1.12
C UNK A 209 16.66 -2.59 -1.01
N GLU A 210 15.57 -1.90 -1.43
CA GLU A 210 15.61 -0.44 -1.25
C GLU A 210 15.56 -0.03 0.22
N TRP A 211 14.71 -0.63 0.96
CA TRP A 211 14.59 -0.33 2.40
C TRP A 211 15.90 -0.55 3.14
N PHE A 212 16.60 -1.62 2.88
CA PHE A 212 17.94 -1.85 3.46
C PHE A 212 18.95 -0.86 2.90
N UNK A 213 18.88 -0.49 1.78
CA UNK A 213 19.75 0.42 1.21
C UNK A 213 19.45 1.80 1.67
N UNK A 214 18.36 1.97 2.09
CA UNK A 214 17.98 3.24 2.61
C UNK A 214 18.40 3.29 4.04
N UNK A 215 18.34 2.17 4.76
CA UNK A 215 18.77 2.10 6.08
C UNK A 215 20.26 2.17 6.19
N UNK A 216 20.90 1.70 5.29
CA UNK A 216 22.31 1.74 5.20
C UNK A 216 22.80 3.09 4.83
N UNK A 217 22.13 3.73 4.10
CA UNK A 217 22.44 5.06 3.77
C UNK A 217 22.15 6.02 4.88
N UNK A 218 21.29 5.72 5.66
CA UNK A 218 20.94 6.47 6.77
C UNK A 218 21.89 6.24 7.90
N UNK A 219 22.32 5.19 7.98
CA UNK A 219 23.27 4.87 8.93
C UNK A 219 24.61 5.47 8.62
N UNK A 220 24.85 5.54 7.44
CA UNK A 220 26.06 6.11 6.98
C UNK A 220 26.04 7.58 7.09
N UNK A 221 25.08 8.05 6.92
CA UNK A 221 24.93 9.46 7.09
C UNK A 221 24.95 9.86 8.53
N UNK A 222 24.54 9.13 9.32
CA UNK A 222 24.55 9.32 10.72
C UNK A 222 25.90 9.12 11.32
N UNK A 223 26.48 8.34 10.78
CA UNK A 223 27.85 8.11 11.16
C UNK A 223 28.76 9.21 10.72
N UNK A 224 28.49 9.73 9.68
CA UNK A 224 29.23 10.83 9.21
C UNK A 224 28.94 12.09 9.95
N UNK A 225 28.00 12.20 10.41
CA UNK A 225 27.61 13.28 11.21
C UNK A 225 28.20 13.20 12.59
N UNK A 226 28.29 12.22 13.04
CA UNK A 226 28.84 11.98 14.27
C UNK A 226 30.33 12.21 14.29
N UNK A 227 30.76 11.90 13.25
CA UNK A 227 32.18 12.11 13.06
C UNK A 227 32.55 13.54 12.91
N LYS A 228 31.76 14.26 12.15
CA LYS A 228 31.98 15.71 12.02
C LYS A 228 31.83 16.47 13.34
N GLN A 229 30.93 16.11 14.12
CA GLN A 229 30.72 16.70 15.48
C GLN A 229 31.91 16.36 16.40
N LYS A 230 32.40 15.17 16.40
CA LYS A 230 33.61 14.79 17.17
C LYS A 230 34.85 15.53 16.66
N UNK A 231 34.87 15.72 15.52
CA UNK A 231 35.94 16.42 14.99
C UNK A 231 35.83 17.89 15.26
N UNK A 232 34.81 18.23 15.37
CA UNK A 232 34.55 19.54 15.73
C UNK A 232 34.79 19.74 17.18
N UNK A 233 34.53 18.90 17.84
CA UNK A 233 34.76 18.87 19.22
C UNK A 233 36.21 18.73 19.56
N UNK A 234 36.77 18.09 18.89
CA UNK A 234 38.20 17.95 18.96
C UNK A 234 38.91 19.20 18.54
N UNK A 235 38.47 19.74 17.63
CA UNK A 235 39.05 20.94 17.21
C UNK A 235 38.75 22.08 18.14
N UNK A 236 37.85 22.02 18.69
CA UNK A 236 37.48 22.96 19.67
C UNK A 236 38.25 22.73 20.95
N UNK A 237 38.48 21.77 21.17
CA UNK A 237 39.27 21.44 22.31
C UNK A 237 40.72 21.77 22.14
N UNK A 238 41.05 21.60 21.04
CA UNK A 238 42.38 21.95 20.66
C UNK A 238 42.57 23.43 20.62
N UNK A 239 41.70 23.98 20.24
CA UNK A 239 41.77 25.38 20.23
C UNK A 239 41.67 26.02 21.58
N UNK A 240 41.15 25.43 22.31
CA UNK A 240 41.05 25.85 23.65
C UNK A 240 42.31 25.56 24.48
N UNK A 241 42.79 24.76 24.13
CA UNK A 241 44.07 24.43 24.71
C UNK A 241 45.20 25.27 24.22
N UNK A 242 44.98 25.76 23.21
CA UNK A 242 45.94 26.60 22.62
C UNK A 242 45.81 28.05 23.03
N UNK A 243 44.95 28.16 23.60
CA UNK A 243 44.67 29.46 24.07
C UNK A 243 45.02 29.66 25.52
N UNK A 244 45.37 28.80 26.04
CA UNK A 244 45.82 28.91 27.38
C UNK A 244 47.30 28.96 27.48
#